data_5aea51f0bdf4e97231c6e1d7db10da96
#
_entry.id   5aea51f0bdf4e97231c6e1d7db10da96
#
_cell.length_a   1.000
_cell.length_b   1.000
_cell.length_c   1.000
_cell.angle_alpha   90.00
_cell.angle_beta   90.00
_cell.angle_gamma   90.00
#
_symmetry.space_group_name_H-M   'P 1'
#
loop_
_entity.id
_entity.type
_entity.pdbx_description
1 polymer ?
#
loop_
_entity_poly.entity_id
_entity_poly.type
_entity_poly.pdbx_seq_one_letter_code
_entity_poly.pdbx_strand_id
1 'polypeptide(L)'
;MHAEGPILSARGVTCSYDGTPVLDAVDLDISRGDFIGVVGPSGSGKSTLLRAVSGALEPVRGTVERGPGVSFGFVPQLEKVDWDFPVTVTECVLMARTRPLRRFWSTRQERRAERDKLLDVLDRLGIAELADRHIRALSGGQQQRMFLARALMTDADVLLLDEPTSGLDVKTRHEVLHLLDELRQSGMAVLITTHDLNGIAAHLPHVVCLNGRVIGEGRPTDVLTPANLEATFGSPMQVLQHAGMPVIVDAPTDSIEIAS
;
A
#
# COMPACT_ATOMS: atom_id res chain seq x y z
N MET A 1 -3.95 20.35 20.02
CA MET A 1 -3.81 19.14 19.22
C MET A 1 -4.75 18.12 19.83
N HIS A 2 -5.95 17.97 19.28
CA HIS A 2 -6.85 16.90 19.69
C HIS A 2 -6.27 15.62 19.07
N ALA A 3 -5.86 14.68 19.92
CA ALA A 3 -5.59 13.32 19.50
C ALA A 3 -6.96 12.71 19.13
N GLU A 4 -7.37 12.88 17.87
CA GLU A 4 -8.44 12.06 17.32
C GLU A 4 -7.94 10.60 17.40
N GLY A 5 -8.79 9.70 17.91
CA GLY A 5 -8.46 8.27 17.97
C GLY A 5 -8.19 7.70 16.57
N PRO A 6 -7.74 6.47 16.46
CA PRO A 6 -7.49 5.84 15.17
C PRO A 6 -8.76 5.83 14.31
N ILE A 7 -8.60 6.10 13.00
CA ILE A 7 -9.70 6.02 12.03
C ILE A 7 -10.01 4.57 11.63
N LEU A 8 -9.11 3.65 11.95
CA LEU A 8 -9.29 2.21 11.82
C LEU A 8 -8.56 1.50 12.95
N SER A 9 -9.21 0.52 13.56
CA SER A 9 -8.62 -0.37 14.58
C SER A 9 -8.93 -1.82 14.25
N ALA A 10 -7.90 -2.61 14.07
CA ALA A 10 -7.97 -4.06 13.97
C ALA A 10 -7.54 -4.68 15.30
N ARG A 11 -8.31 -5.63 15.83
CA ARG A 11 -8.06 -6.29 17.13
C ARG A 11 -8.23 -7.80 17.00
N GLY A 12 -7.13 -8.54 17.27
CA GLY A 12 -7.11 -10.00 17.24
C GLY A 12 -7.53 -10.59 15.90
N VAL A 13 -7.27 -9.89 14.80
CA VAL A 13 -7.74 -10.27 13.46
C VAL A 13 -7.11 -11.57 13.02
N THR A 14 -7.94 -12.58 12.80
CA THR A 14 -7.56 -13.90 12.28
C THR A 14 -8.29 -14.13 10.97
N CYS A 15 -7.54 -14.41 9.91
CA CYS A 15 -8.06 -14.74 8.59
C CYS A 15 -7.55 -16.09 8.12
N SER A 16 -8.40 -16.86 7.44
CA SER A 16 -8.04 -18.17 6.88
C SER A 16 -8.63 -18.35 5.48
N TYR A 17 -7.95 -19.13 4.64
CA TYR A 17 -8.46 -19.64 3.37
C TYR A 17 -8.51 -21.16 3.45
N ASP A 18 -9.64 -21.75 3.14
CA ASP A 18 -9.87 -23.21 3.17
C ASP A 18 -9.43 -23.87 4.49
N GLY A 19 -9.66 -23.17 5.61
CA GLY A 19 -9.31 -23.63 6.96
C GLY A 19 -7.83 -23.43 7.33
N THR A 20 -6.98 -22.94 6.42
CA THR A 20 -5.58 -22.66 6.68
C THR A 20 -5.43 -21.20 7.16
N PRO A 21 -4.95 -20.95 8.40
CA PRO A 21 -4.70 -19.60 8.89
C PRO A 21 -3.63 -18.88 8.06
N VAL A 22 -3.90 -17.64 7.70
CA VAL A 22 -2.96 -16.75 7.01
C VAL A 22 -2.62 -15.55 7.88
N LEU A 23 -3.59 -15.06 8.67
CA LEU A 23 -3.37 -14.08 9.74
C LEU A 23 -3.85 -14.69 11.05
N ASP A 24 -3.09 -14.51 12.11
CA ASP A 24 -3.38 -15.01 13.45
C ASP A 24 -3.21 -13.89 14.50
N ALA A 25 -4.34 -13.47 15.08
CA ALA A 25 -4.44 -12.48 16.14
C ALA A 25 -3.67 -11.17 15.86
N VAL A 26 -3.86 -10.59 14.67
CA VAL A 26 -3.21 -9.35 14.26
C VAL A 26 -3.92 -8.15 14.85
N ASP A 27 -3.16 -7.28 15.51
CA ASP A 27 -3.58 -5.95 15.95
C ASP A 27 -2.93 -4.89 15.06
N LEU A 28 -3.69 -3.84 14.70
CA LEU A 28 -3.18 -2.70 13.92
C LEU A 28 -4.09 -1.49 14.13
N ASP A 29 -3.51 -0.34 14.42
CA ASP A 29 -4.18 0.95 14.39
C ASP A 29 -3.72 1.80 13.23
N ILE A 30 -4.65 2.53 12.62
CA ILE A 30 -4.36 3.50 11.57
C ILE A 30 -5.02 4.82 11.94
N SER A 31 -4.23 5.88 11.99
CA SER A 31 -4.68 7.26 12.24
C SER A 31 -4.54 8.13 11.00
N ARG A 32 -5.23 9.28 10.97
CA ARG A 32 -5.05 10.26 9.88
C ARG A 32 -3.60 10.71 9.80
N GLY A 33 -3.07 10.75 8.58
CA GLY A 33 -1.69 11.14 8.33
C GLY A 33 -0.64 10.09 8.69
N ASP A 34 -1.05 8.85 8.99
CA ASP A 34 -0.09 7.75 9.16
C ASP A 34 0.51 7.33 7.81
N PHE A 35 1.77 6.92 7.85
CA PHE A 35 2.44 6.27 6.72
C PHE A 35 3.10 4.98 7.23
N ILE A 36 2.43 3.86 6.99
CA ILE A 36 2.79 2.56 7.54
C ILE A 36 3.26 1.63 6.42
N GLY A 37 4.42 1.03 6.62
CA GLY A 37 4.95 -0.03 5.75
C GLY A 37 4.79 -1.40 6.39
N VAL A 38 4.07 -2.31 5.76
CA VAL A 38 3.98 -3.71 6.19
C VAL A 38 4.99 -4.53 5.41
N VAL A 39 5.97 -5.09 6.11
CA VAL A 39 7.03 -5.93 5.53
C VAL A 39 6.88 -7.39 5.95
N GLY A 40 7.31 -8.27 5.09
CA GLY A 40 7.31 -9.73 5.33
C GLY A 40 7.50 -10.51 4.05
N PRO A 41 7.81 -11.80 4.15
CA PRO A 41 8.03 -12.66 2.99
C PRO A 41 6.76 -12.85 2.16
N SER A 42 6.90 -13.43 0.97
CA SER A 42 5.76 -13.86 0.17
C SER A 42 4.92 -14.87 0.96
N GLY A 43 3.60 -14.70 0.95
CA GLY A 43 2.70 -15.56 1.74
C GLY A 43 2.54 -15.17 3.21
N SER A 44 3.23 -14.15 3.73
CA SER A 44 3.12 -13.73 5.15
C SER A 44 1.77 -13.11 5.55
N GLY A 45 0.84 -12.91 4.60
CA GLY A 45 -0.49 -12.37 4.88
C GLY A 45 -0.65 -10.89 4.58
N LYS A 46 0.33 -10.18 3.98
CA LYS A 46 0.26 -8.74 3.70
C LYS A 46 -0.97 -8.33 2.90
N SER A 47 -1.20 -8.95 1.74
CA SER A 47 -2.39 -8.66 0.92
C SER A 47 -3.71 -9.07 1.62
N THR A 48 -3.67 -10.10 2.47
CA THR A 48 -4.81 -10.52 3.29
C THR A 48 -5.12 -9.45 4.34
N LEU A 49 -4.10 -8.87 4.98
CA LEU A 49 -4.27 -7.75 5.91
C LEU A 49 -4.92 -6.55 5.22
N LEU A 50 -4.44 -6.14 4.03
CA LEU A 50 -5.05 -5.05 3.27
C LEU A 50 -6.54 -5.33 2.96
N ARG A 51 -6.89 -6.57 2.61
CA ARG A 51 -8.28 -6.96 2.36
C ARG A 51 -9.13 -6.95 3.62
N ALA A 52 -8.58 -7.39 4.75
CA ALA A 52 -9.29 -7.39 6.03
C ALA A 52 -9.56 -5.95 6.50
N VAL A 53 -8.56 -5.06 6.46
CA VAL A 53 -8.72 -3.67 6.90
C VAL A 53 -9.66 -2.88 5.99
N SER A 54 -9.68 -3.15 4.68
CA SER A 54 -10.61 -2.51 3.74
C SER A 54 -12.06 -3.03 3.86
N GLY A 55 -12.28 -4.19 4.48
CA GLY A 55 -13.56 -4.87 4.53
C GLY A 55 -13.86 -5.74 3.30
N ALA A 56 -12.89 -5.94 2.42
CA ALA A 56 -13.01 -6.86 1.29
C ALA A 56 -12.90 -8.34 1.72
N LEU A 57 -12.41 -8.59 2.94
CA LEU A 57 -12.37 -9.90 3.58
C LEU A 57 -12.82 -9.76 5.04
N GLU A 58 -13.81 -10.54 5.45
CA GLU A 58 -14.23 -10.59 6.83
C GLU A 58 -13.31 -11.54 7.63
N PRO A 59 -12.80 -11.11 8.81
CA PRO A 59 -11.99 -11.98 9.65
C PRO A 59 -12.82 -13.11 10.25
N VAL A 60 -12.21 -14.29 10.41
CA VAL A 60 -12.83 -15.44 11.07
C VAL A 60 -12.93 -15.21 12.58
N ARG A 61 -11.99 -14.45 13.14
CA ARG A 61 -11.96 -14.02 14.55
C ARG A 61 -11.40 -12.61 14.63
N GLY A 62 -11.70 -11.92 15.74
CA GLY A 62 -11.30 -10.55 15.96
C GLY A 62 -12.27 -9.56 15.30
N THR A 63 -11.93 -8.29 15.34
CA THR A 63 -12.77 -7.20 14.82
C THR A 63 -11.92 -6.20 14.04
N VAL A 64 -12.54 -5.58 13.02
CA VAL A 64 -11.99 -4.41 12.34
C VAL A 64 -13.02 -3.29 12.46
N GLU A 65 -12.74 -2.34 13.33
CA GLU A 65 -13.57 -1.16 13.52
C GLU A 65 -13.08 -0.04 12.61
N ARG A 66 -14.00 0.55 11.86
CA ARG A 66 -13.73 1.68 10.96
C ARG A 66 -14.52 2.88 11.44
N GLY A 67 -13.87 4.02 11.49
CA GLY A 67 -14.54 5.27 11.80
C GLY A 67 -15.74 5.52 10.87
N PRO A 68 -16.76 6.23 11.33
CA PRO A 68 -17.94 6.50 10.52
C PRO A 68 -17.55 7.27 9.25
N GLY A 69 -17.96 6.74 8.10
CA GLY A 69 -17.73 7.37 6.79
C GLY A 69 -16.31 7.24 6.25
N VAL A 70 -15.42 6.51 6.90
CA VAL A 70 -14.05 6.27 6.40
C VAL A 70 -14.08 5.53 5.08
N SER A 71 -13.42 6.10 4.07
CA SER A 71 -13.34 5.57 2.71
C SER A 71 -11.93 5.05 2.40
N PHE A 72 -11.86 4.01 1.55
CA PHE A 72 -10.62 3.34 1.19
C PHE A 72 -10.37 3.45 -0.31
N GLY A 73 -9.14 3.85 -0.68
CA GLY A 73 -8.60 3.69 -2.02
C GLY A 73 -7.67 2.48 -2.06
N PHE A 74 -7.83 1.62 -3.06
CA PHE A 74 -7.00 0.42 -3.20
C PHE A 74 -6.19 0.46 -4.50
N VAL A 75 -4.88 0.26 -4.36
CA VAL A 75 -3.93 0.11 -5.46
C VAL A 75 -3.42 -1.33 -5.45
N PRO A 76 -3.78 -2.15 -6.45
CA PRO A 76 -3.34 -3.54 -6.53
C PRO A 76 -1.87 -3.64 -6.95
N GLN A 77 -1.29 -4.80 -6.74
CA GLN A 77 0.00 -5.17 -7.31
C GLN A 77 -0.09 -5.20 -8.84
N LEU A 78 0.82 -4.48 -9.52
CA LEU A 78 0.73 -4.26 -10.98
C LEU A 78 0.85 -5.56 -11.78
N GLU A 79 1.60 -6.54 -11.30
CA GLU A 79 1.79 -7.84 -11.94
C GLU A 79 0.49 -8.67 -12.02
N LYS A 80 -0.52 -8.33 -11.21
CA LYS A 80 -1.83 -9.02 -11.19
C LYS A 80 -2.87 -8.34 -12.07
N VAL A 81 -2.53 -7.25 -12.73
CA VAL A 81 -3.45 -6.46 -13.55
C VAL A 81 -3.46 -6.98 -14.98
N ASP A 82 -4.66 -7.15 -15.54
CA ASP A 82 -4.83 -7.43 -16.97
C ASP A 82 -4.64 -6.13 -17.77
N TRP A 83 -3.46 -5.97 -18.34
CA TRP A 83 -3.08 -4.80 -19.14
C TRP A 83 -3.66 -4.81 -20.54
N ASP A 84 -4.16 -5.94 -21.03
CA ASP A 84 -4.80 -6.05 -22.35
C ASP A 84 -6.27 -5.62 -22.32
N PHE A 85 -6.80 -5.29 -21.13
CA PHE A 85 -8.15 -4.77 -21.00
C PHE A 85 -8.28 -3.45 -21.79
N PRO A 86 -9.26 -3.34 -22.75
CA PRO A 86 -9.29 -2.31 -23.77
C PRO A 86 -9.83 -0.96 -23.26
N VAL A 87 -9.08 -0.30 -22.38
CA VAL A 87 -9.46 1.01 -21.81
C VAL A 87 -8.31 2.00 -21.86
N THR A 88 -8.67 3.28 -21.90
CA THR A 88 -7.77 4.41 -21.72
C THR A 88 -7.51 4.67 -20.24
N VAL A 89 -6.51 5.54 -19.94
CA VAL A 89 -6.23 6.05 -18.59
C VAL A 89 -7.48 6.66 -17.97
N THR A 90 -8.14 7.57 -18.70
CA THR A 90 -9.40 8.21 -18.26
C THR A 90 -10.46 7.18 -17.88
N GLU A 91 -10.71 6.21 -18.73
CA GLU A 91 -11.72 5.18 -18.48
C GLU A 91 -11.37 4.33 -17.27
N CYS A 92 -10.11 3.89 -17.15
CA CYS A 92 -9.64 3.11 -16.01
C CYS A 92 -9.78 3.88 -14.68
N VAL A 93 -9.40 5.14 -14.66
CA VAL A 93 -9.51 6.00 -13.46
C VAL A 93 -10.98 6.22 -13.09
N LEU A 94 -11.85 6.45 -14.06
CA LEU A 94 -13.29 6.62 -13.83
C LEU A 94 -14.02 5.34 -13.40
N MET A 95 -13.44 4.16 -13.58
CA MET A 95 -13.99 2.89 -13.05
C MET A 95 -13.99 2.82 -11.51
N ALA A 96 -13.19 3.64 -10.82
CA ALA A 96 -13.15 3.69 -9.34
C ALA A 96 -14.44 4.24 -8.71
N ARG A 97 -15.36 4.73 -9.49
CA ARG A 97 -16.59 5.34 -8.97
C ARG A 97 -17.40 4.37 -8.13
N THR A 98 -17.60 4.71 -6.88
CA THR A 98 -18.45 3.97 -5.94
C THR A 98 -19.93 4.17 -6.19
N ARG A 99 -20.32 5.09 -7.09
CA ARG A 99 -21.73 5.31 -7.44
C ARG A 99 -22.12 4.49 -8.66
N PRO A 100 -22.92 3.41 -8.48
CA PRO A 100 -23.40 2.62 -9.61
C PRO A 100 -24.24 3.48 -10.53
N LEU A 101 -23.92 3.45 -11.84
CA LEU A 101 -24.78 3.71 -12.99
C LEU A 101 -25.97 4.70 -12.84
N ARG A 102 -25.87 5.73 -12.02
CA ARG A 102 -26.74 6.90 -12.11
C ARG A 102 -26.41 7.78 -13.32
N ARG A 103 -25.66 7.25 -14.30
CA ARG A 103 -25.23 7.95 -15.50
C ARG A 103 -26.39 8.57 -16.29
N PHE A 104 -27.57 7.97 -16.17
CA PHE A 104 -28.79 8.51 -16.77
C PHE A 104 -29.43 9.66 -15.97
N TRP A 105 -29.08 9.84 -14.69
CA TRP A 105 -29.66 10.84 -13.80
C TRP A 105 -28.65 11.86 -13.29
N SER A 106 -27.36 11.75 -13.67
CA SER A 106 -26.37 12.75 -13.27
C SER A 106 -26.62 14.08 -13.98
N THR A 107 -26.63 15.14 -13.21
CA THR A 107 -26.80 16.50 -13.74
C THR A 107 -25.58 16.90 -14.58
N ARG A 108 -25.76 17.92 -15.43
CA ARG A 108 -24.66 18.50 -16.20
C ARG A 108 -23.55 19.05 -15.29
N GLN A 109 -23.94 19.56 -14.13
CA GLN A 109 -23.02 20.09 -13.12
C GLN A 109 -22.20 18.99 -12.45
N GLU A 110 -22.80 17.86 -12.07
CA GLU A 110 -22.07 16.70 -11.50
C GLU A 110 -21.05 16.12 -12.47
N ARG A 111 -21.42 16.00 -13.76
CA ARG A 111 -20.49 15.53 -14.79
C ARG A 111 -19.32 16.47 -15.01
N ARG A 112 -19.55 17.78 -14.90
CA ARG A 112 -18.49 18.78 -15.01
C ARG A 112 -17.55 18.71 -13.81
N ALA A 113 -18.08 18.72 -12.59
CA ALA A 113 -17.29 18.60 -11.36
C ALA A 113 -16.41 17.33 -11.34
N GLU A 114 -16.97 16.22 -11.82
CA GLU A 114 -16.22 14.97 -11.91
C GLU A 114 -15.10 15.02 -12.96
N ARG A 115 -15.36 15.64 -14.11
CA ARG A 115 -14.32 15.85 -15.12
C ARG A 115 -13.24 16.79 -14.62
N ASP A 116 -13.62 17.87 -13.94
CA ASP A 116 -12.67 18.81 -13.36
C ASP A 116 -11.81 18.13 -12.30
N LYS A 117 -12.40 17.30 -11.42
CA LYS A 117 -11.68 16.46 -10.45
C LYS A 117 -10.72 15.47 -11.13
N LEU A 118 -11.16 14.78 -12.19
CA LEU A 118 -10.32 13.87 -12.94
C LEU A 118 -9.08 14.57 -13.50
N LEU A 119 -9.26 15.72 -14.14
CA LEU A 119 -8.17 16.50 -14.72
C LEU A 119 -7.18 16.97 -13.65
N ASP A 120 -7.69 17.47 -12.52
CA ASP A 120 -6.87 17.87 -11.37
C ASP A 120 -6.04 16.69 -10.82
N VAL A 121 -6.67 15.53 -10.64
CA VAL A 121 -5.96 14.33 -10.15
C VAL A 121 -4.91 13.85 -11.15
N LEU A 122 -5.20 13.82 -12.45
CA LEU A 122 -4.24 13.41 -13.47
C LEU A 122 -3.06 14.39 -13.57
N ASP A 123 -3.34 15.70 -13.48
CA ASP A 123 -2.32 16.76 -13.49
C ASP A 123 -1.41 16.65 -12.26
N ARG A 124 -1.99 16.55 -11.06
CA ARG A 124 -1.25 16.33 -9.79
C ARG A 124 -0.32 15.13 -9.85
N LEU A 125 -0.71 14.08 -10.56
CA LEU A 125 0.09 12.86 -10.73
C LEU A 125 1.03 12.91 -11.94
N GLY A 126 1.04 14.01 -12.71
CA GLY A 126 1.90 14.21 -13.88
C GLY A 126 1.64 13.21 -15.01
N ILE A 127 0.36 12.87 -15.22
CA ILE A 127 -0.09 11.94 -16.29
C ILE A 127 -1.28 12.49 -17.09
N ALA A 128 -1.54 13.80 -17.01
CA ALA A 128 -2.68 14.42 -17.72
C ALA A 128 -2.59 14.24 -19.24
N GLU A 129 -1.38 14.31 -19.81
CA GLU A 129 -1.12 14.12 -21.24
C GLU A 129 -1.33 12.69 -21.72
N LEU A 130 -1.46 11.72 -20.76
CA LEU A 130 -1.70 10.31 -21.03
C LEU A 130 -3.18 9.93 -20.95
N ALA A 131 -4.08 10.87 -20.68
CA ALA A 131 -5.50 10.65 -20.40
C ALA A 131 -6.21 9.76 -21.44
N ASP A 132 -5.93 9.97 -22.71
CA ASP A 132 -6.52 9.21 -23.83
C ASP A 132 -5.65 8.02 -24.27
N ARG A 133 -4.51 7.78 -23.62
CA ARG A 133 -3.63 6.67 -23.96
C ARG A 133 -4.18 5.37 -23.39
N HIS A 134 -4.02 4.28 -24.15
CA HIS A 134 -4.38 2.94 -23.69
C HIS A 134 -3.48 2.49 -22.53
N ILE A 135 -4.05 1.85 -21.47
CA ILE A 135 -3.32 1.49 -20.25
C ILE A 135 -2.11 0.58 -20.52
N ARG A 136 -2.15 -0.31 -21.49
CA ARG A 136 -1.02 -1.20 -21.87
C ARG A 136 0.19 -0.45 -22.45
N ALA A 137 -0.02 0.77 -22.94
CA ALA A 137 1.04 1.58 -23.55
C ALA A 137 1.80 2.45 -22.54
N LEU A 138 1.48 2.31 -21.24
CA LEU A 138 2.11 3.02 -20.14
C LEU A 138 3.37 2.31 -19.65
N SER A 139 4.39 3.09 -19.23
CA SER A 139 5.51 2.56 -18.44
C SER A 139 5.04 2.13 -17.04
N GLY A 140 5.81 1.30 -16.32
CA GLY A 140 5.46 0.85 -14.97
C GLY A 140 5.17 2.00 -14.01
N GLY A 141 5.98 3.06 -14.01
CA GLY A 141 5.72 4.25 -13.20
C GLY A 141 4.45 5.01 -13.61
N GLN A 142 4.13 5.08 -14.90
CA GLN A 142 2.88 5.66 -15.38
C GLN A 142 1.66 4.81 -15.00
N GLN A 143 1.80 3.48 -15.05
CA GLN A 143 0.79 2.53 -14.59
C GLN A 143 0.51 2.72 -13.08
N GLN A 144 1.57 2.86 -12.29
CA GLN A 144 1.44 3.10 -10.85
C GLN A 144 0.71 4.42 -10.56
N ARG A 145 1.09 5.50 -11.24
CA ARG A 145 0.43 6.82 -11.10
C ARG A 145 -1.03 6.77 -11.53
N MET A 146 -1.36 6.01 -12.58
CA MET A 146 -2.75 5.81 -13.01
C MET A 146 -3.58 5.09 -11.94
N PHE A 147 -3.06 4.05 -11.28
CA PHE A 147 -3.78 3.38 -10.18
C PHE A 147 -3.89 4.26 -8.94
N LEU A 148 -2.90 5.11 -8.66
CA LEU A 148 -3.02 6.16 -7.64
C LEU A 148 -4.13 7.16 -8.01
N ALA A 149 -4.18 7.61 -9.27
CA ALA A 149 -5.28 8.47 -9.75
C ALA A 149 -6.64 7.81 -9.51
N ARG A 150 -6.75 6.53 -9.86
CA ARG A 150 -7.97 5.75 -9.65
C ARG A 150 -8.37 5.70 -8.17
N ALA A 151 -7.42 5.47 -7.26
CA ALA A 151 -7.67 5.45 -5.83
C ALA A 151 -8.08 6.84 -5.29
N LEU A 152 -7.45 7.92 -5.76
CA LEU A 152 -7.77 9.29 -5.36
C LEU A 152 -9.16 9.76 -5.83
N MET A 153 -9.69 9.19 -6.92
CA MET A 153 -11.06 9.49 -7.35
C MET A 153 -12.14 9.04 -6.36
N THR A 154 -11.82 8.16 -5.42
CA THR A 154 -12.76 7.68 -4.39
C THR A 154 -12.88 8.61 -3.18
N ASP A 155 -12.16 9.74 -3.13
CA ASP A 155 -12.04 10.60 -1.93
C ASP A 155 -11.60 9.80 -0.70
N ALA A 156 -10.60 8.95 -0.87
CA ALA A 156 -10.15 8.03 0.16
C ALA A 156 -9.53 8.76 1.36
N ASP A 157 -9.95 8.34 2.57
CA ASP A 157 -9.27 8.70 3.82
C ASP A 157 -8.04 7.84 4.07
N VAL A 158 -8.06 6.61 3.56
CA VAL A 158 -6.98 5.61 3.68
C VAL A 158 -6.62 5.05 2.31
N LEU A 159 -5.36 5.15 1.92
CA LEU A 159 -4.80 4.47 0.76
C LEU A 159 -4.15 3.14 1.17
N LEU A 160 -4.59 2.07 0.55
CA LEU A 160 -4.06 0.72 0.71
C LEU A 160 -3.34 0.33 -0.58
N LEU A 161 -2.03 0.10 -0.52
CA LEU A 161 -1.22 -0.20 -1.70
C LEU A 161 -0.51 -1.54 -1.52
N ASP A 162 -0.76 -2.46 -2.45
CA ASP A 162 -0.13 -3.78 -2.46
C ASP A 162 1.12 -3.74 -3.36
N GLU A 163 2.30 -3.71 -2.75
CA GLU A 163 3.61 -3.63 -3.40
C GLU A 163 3.76 -2.52 -4.45
N PRO A 164 3.49 -1.24 -4.09
CA PRO A 164 3.39 -0.14 -5.06
C PRO A 164 4.71 0.22 -5.74
N THR A 165 5.83 -0.28 -5.27
CA THR A 165 7.17 0.02 -5.80
C THR A 165 7.85 -1.18 -6.44
N SER A 166 7.18 -2.34 -6.51
CA SER A 166 7.70 -3.54 -7.15
C SER A 166 7.96 -3.30 -8.64
N GLY A 167 9.09 -3.80 -9.14
CA GLY A 167 9.46 -3.68 -10.55
C GLY A 167 9.81 -2.27 -11.05
N LEU A 168 9.80 -1.26 -10.17
CA LEU A 168 10.18 0.11 -10.54
C LEU A 168 11.69 0.34 -10.37
N ASP A 169 12.27 1.12 -11.28
CA ASP A 169 13.63 1.62 -11.12
C ASP A 169 13.74 2.56 -9.90
N VAL A 170 14.98 2.80 -9.45
CA VAL A 170 15.26 3.57 -8.22
C VAL A 170 14.65 4.97 -8.27
N LYS A 171 14.76 5.67 -9.41
CA LYS A 171 14.24 7.04 -9.56
C LYS A 171 12.72 7.06 -9.46
N THR A 172 12.05 6.20 -10.22
CA THR A 172 10.58 6.10 -10.24
C THR A 172 10.04 5.70 -8.86
N ARG A 173 10.73 4.77 -8.15
CA ARG A 173 10.39 4.40 -6.78
C ARG A 173 10.41 5.60 -5.83
N HIS A 174 11.48 6.39 -5.86
CA HIS A 174 11.58 7.62 -5.06
C HIS A 174 10.43 8.59 -5.36
N GLU A 175 10.13 8.82 -6.64
CA GLU A 175 9.03 9.69 -7.05
C GLU A 175 7.68 9.22 -6.50
N VAL A 176 7.40 7.90 -6.54
CA VAL A 176 6.17 7.32 -5.99
C VAL A 176 6.12 7.48 -4.46
N LEU A 177 7.21 7.20 -3.74
CA LEU A 177 7.24 7.33 -2.28
C LEU A 177 7.08 8.80 -1.84
N HIS A 178 7.70 9.76 -2.54
CA HIS A 178 7.50 11.18 -2.30
C HIS A 178 6.05 11.60 -2.50
N LEU A 179 5.42 11.16 -3.59
CA LEU A 179 4.03 11.42 -3.87
C LEU A 179 3.11 10.87 -2.75
N LEU A 180 3.38 9.66 -2.27
CA LEU A 180 2.63 9.07 -1.15
C LEU A 180 2.82 9.87 0.15
N ASP A 181 4.03 10.40 0.40
CA ASP A 181 4.28 11.26 1.55
C ASP A 181 3.55 12.62 1.44
N GLU A 182 3.47 13.21 0.26
CA GLU A 182 2.65 14.42 0.02
C GLU A 182 1.16 14.16 0.30
N LEU A 183 0.64 13.01 -0.12
CA LEU A 183 -0.75 12.61 0.17
C LEU A 183 -0.96 12.44 1.68
N ARG A 184 -0.02 11.79 2.38
CA ARG A 184 -0.03 11.69 3.83
C ARG A 184 -0.04 13.06 4.51
N GLN A 185 0.82 13.99 4.07
CA GLN A 185 0.88 15.34 4.62
C GLN A 185 -0.43 16.12 4.43
N SER A 186 -1.22 15.78 3.41
CA SER A 186 -2.57 16.32 3.23
C SER A 186 -3.63 15.72 4.19
N GLY A 187 -3.22 14.82 5.11
CA GLY A 187 -4.08 14.19 6.12
C GLY A 187 -4.60 12.79 5.77
N MET A 188 -4.25 12.27 4.60
CA MET A 188 -4.59 10.90 4.18
C MET A 188 -3.71 9.90 4.93
N ALA A 189 -4.29 8.78 5.38
CA ALA A 189 -3.49 7.67 5.87
C ALA A 189 -3.02 6.79 4.71
N VAL A 190 -1.78 6.29 4.77
CA VAL A 190 -1.19 5.46 3.74
C VAL A 190 -0.66 4.18 4.36
N LEU A 191 -1.13 3.03 3.90
CA LEU A 191 -0.64 1.70 4.26
C LEU A 191 -0.11 1.00 3.02
N ILE A 192 1.19 0.73 2.98
CA ILE A 192 1.80 0.00 1.87
C ILE A 192 2.32 -1.35 2.31
N THR A 193 2.24 -2.33 1.45
CA THR A 193 2.98 -3.60 1.62
C THR A 193 4.21 -3.59 0.73
N THR A 194 5.29 -4.20 1.18
CA THR A 194 6.50 -4.36 0.36
C THR A 194 7.41 -5.44 0.93
N HIS A 195 8.34 -5.89 0.11
CA HIS A 195 9.48 -6.72 0.50
C HIS A 195 10.81 -5.93 0.47
N ASP A 196 10.80 -4.66 0.04
CA ASP A 196 11.98 -3.80 0.01
C ASP A 196 12.22 -3.14 1.37
N LEU A 197 13.00 -3.81 2.22
CA LEU A 197 13.33 -3.36 3.58
C LEU A 197 14.10 -2.04 3.60
N ASN A 198 15.06 -1.88 2.68
CA ASN A 198 15.90 -0.68 2.65
C ASN A 198 15.13 0.55 2.14
N GLY A 199 14.25 0.36 1.15
CA GLY A 199 13.37 1.43 0.68
C GLY A 199 12.43 1.91 1.79
N ILE A 200 11.87 1.00 2.58
CA ILE A 200 11.02 1.35 3.73
C ILE A 200 11.81 2.06 4.82
N ALA A 201 12.95 1.50 5.22
CA ALA A 201 13.75 2.07 6.31
C ALA A 201 14.15 3.53 6.07
N ALA A 202 14.35 3.89 4.79
CA ALA A 202 14.76 5.24 4.40
C ALA A 202 13.61 6.25 4.32
N HIS A 203 12.37 5.80 4.09
CA HIS A 203 11.28 6.71 3.72
C HIS A 203 10.08 6.68 4.65
N LEU A 204 9.82 5.58 5.38
CA LEU A 204 8.62 5.45 6.17
C LEU A 204 8.86 5.69 7.66
N PRO A 205 7.96 6.43 8.33
CA PRO A 205 8.08 6.69 9.76
C PRO A 205 7.66 5.50 10.62
N HIS A 206 6.88 4.55 10.06
CA HIS A 206 6.30 3.44 10.81
C HIS A 206 6.35 2.15 9.98
N VAL A 207 6.77 1.05 10.62
CA VAL A 207 6.92 -0.27 10.00
C VAL A 207 6.25 -1.34 10.85
N VAL A 208 5.60 -2.28 10.19
CA VAL A 208 5.02 -3.49 10.76
C VAL A 208 5.69 -4.70 10.11
N CYS A 209 6.40 -5.51 10.89
CA CYS A 209 6.93 -6.80 10.46
C CYS A 209 5.85 -7.87 10.62
N LEU A 210 5.44 -8.48 9.50
CA LEU A 210 4.33 -9.43 9.44
C LEU A 210 4.78 -10.81 8.91
N ASN A 211 4.48 -11.84 9.68
CA ASN A 211 4.61 -13.24 9.24
C ASN A 211 3.48 -14.07 9.88
N GLY A 212 2.29 -14.01 9.28
CA GLY A 212 1.06 -14.57 9.86
C GLY A 212 0.58 -13.81 11.09
N ARG A 213 1.49 -13.23 11.87
CA ARG A 213 1.24 -12.35 13.02
C ARG A 213 2.18 -11.15 12.97
N VAL A 214 1.87 -10.12 13.73
CA VAL A 214 2.79 -8.98 13.93
C VAL A 214 3.96 -9.46 14.79
N ILE A 215 5.18 -9.35 14.24
CA ILE A 215 6.43 -9.68 14.93
C ILE A 215 6.98 -8.44 15.65
N GLY A 216 6.81 -7.28 15.03
CA GLY A 216 7.22 -6.00 15.60
C GLY A 216 6.56 -4.86 14.85
N GLU A 217 6.30 -3.76 15.57
CA GLU A 217 5.65 -2.56 15.06
C GLU A 217 6.28 -1.32 15.69
N GLY A 218 6.49 -0.27 14.89
CA GLY A 218 7.05 0.99 15.38
C GLY A 218 7.97 1.66 14.34
N ARG A 219 8.93 2.46 14.84
CA ARG A 219 9.91 3.13 13.98
C ARG A 219 10.84 2.11 13.34
N PRO A 220 11.31 2.34 12.10
CA PRO A 220 12.27 1.45 11.42
C PRO A 220 13.49 1.11 12.29
N THR A 221 14.06 2.10 12.99
CA THR A 221 15.23 1.92 13.88
C THR A 221 14.99 0.97 15.05
N ASP A 222 13.74 0.88 15.51
CA ASP A 222 13.37 0.11 16.70
C ASP A 222 12.88 -1.29 16.31
N VAL A 223 12.30 -1.42 15.14
CA VAL A 223 11.64 -2.64 14.66
C VAL A 223 12.54 -3.49 13.75
N LEU A 224 13.33 -2.86 12.87
CA LEU A 224 14.20 -3.59 11.93
C LEU A 224 15.48 -4.04 12.62
N THR A 225 15.34 -4.94 13.59
CA THR A 225 16.44 -5.58 14.33
C THR A 225 16.74 -6.96 13.74
N PRO A 226 17.97 -7.50 13.90
CA PRO A 226 18.30 -8.84 13.43
C PRO A 226 17.31 -9.91 13.92
N ALA A 227 16.89 -9.82 15.19
CA ALA A 227 15.95 -10.79 15.79
C ALA A 227 14.55 -10.73 15.15
N ASN A 228 14.01 -9.52 14.95
CA ASN A 228 12.70 -9.36 14.31
C ASN A 228 12.75 -9.74 12.82
N LEU A 229 13.85 -9.42 12.13
CA LEU A 229 14.04 -9.78 10.73
C LEU A 229 14.13 -11.31 10.57
N GLU A 230 14.91 -11.99 11.42
CA GLU A 230 15.00 -13.45 11.42
C GLU A 230 13.64 -14.10 11.72
N ALA A 231 12.91 -13.60 12.73
CA ALA A 231 11.58 -14.10 13.05
C ALA A 231 10.55 -13.84 11.93
N THR A 232 10.73 -12.74 11.17
CA THR A 232 9.83 -12.39 10.07
C THR A 232 10.15 -13.17 8.80
N PHE A 233 11.43 -13.24 8.41
CA PHE A 233 11.84 -13.76 7.11
C PHE A 233 12.39 -15.19 7.17
N GLY A 234 12.66 -15.72 8.37
CA GLY A 234 13.19 -17.09 8.56
C GLY A 234 14.67 -17.23 8.19
N SER A 235 15.37 -16.12 7.97
CA SER A 235 16.80 -16.12 7.62
C SER A 235 17.51 -15.04 8.41
N PRO A 236 18.75 -15.29 8.87
CA PRO A 236 19.54 -14.29 9.57
C PRO A 236 19.88 -13.11 8.63
N MET A 237 19.69 -11.92 9.10
CA MET A 237 20.03 -10.68 8.40
C MET A 237 20.87 -9.78 9.29
N GLN A 238 21.82 -9.06 8.71
CA GLN A 238 22.59 -8.05 9.42
C GLN A 238 21.94 -6.68 9.26
N VAL A 239 21.96 -5.90 10.33
CA VAL A 239 21.46 -4.53 10.32
C VAL A 239 22.63 -3.61 10.61
N LEU A 240 23.03 -2.85 9.61
CA LEU A 240 24.05 -1.82 9.71
C LEU A 240 23.37 -0.47 9.96
N GLN A 241 24.11 0.48 10.53
CA GLN A 241 23.64 1.85 10.72
C GLN A 241 24.36 2.77 9.74
N HIS A 242 23.59 3.48 8.90
CA HIS A 242 24.13 4.50 8.02
C HIS A 242 23.31 5.78 8.13
N ALA A 243 23.98 6.89 8.51
CA ALA A 243 23.33 8.19 8.71
C ALA A 243 22.08 8.13 9.65
N GLY A 244 22.10 7.27 10.68
CA GLY A 244 20.98 7.11 11.62
C GLY A 244 19.84 6.23 11.11
N MET A 245 19.98 5.62 9.94
CA MET A 245 18.98 4.70 9.36
C MET A 245 19.51 3.26 9.33
N PRO A 246 18.65 2.25 9.59
CA PRO A 246 19.02 0.86 9.43
C PRO A 246 19.20 0.51 7.94
N VAL A 247 20.28 -0.17 7.63
CA VAL A 247 20.54 -0.76 6.31
C VAL A 247 20.62 -2.27 6.50
N ILE A 248 19.72 -2.97 5.86
CA ILE A 248 19.57 -4.42 5.97
C ILE A 248 20.43 -5.07 4.88
N VAL A 249 21.26 -6.01 5.31
CA VAL A 249 22.15 -6.78 4.44
C VAL A 249 21.93 -8.26 4.73
N ASP A 250 21.83 -9.07 3.69
CA ASP A 250 21.78 -10.52 3.86
C ASP A 250 23.06 -10.99 4.56
N ALA A 251 22.90 -11.82 5.60
CA ALA A 251 24.07 -12.43 6.21
C ALA A 251 24.75 -13.33 5.18
N PRO A 252 26.08 -13.29 5.04
CA PRO A 252 26.78 -14.22 4.16
C PRO A 252 26.45 -15.64 4.66
N THR A 253 25.93 -16.48 3.79
CA THR A 253 25.84 -17.90 4.04
C THR A 253 27.27 -18.43 4.16
N ASP A 254 27.71 -18.73 5.37
CA ASP A 254 28.94 -19.50 5.59
C ASP A 254 28.73 -20.90 4.99
N SER A 255 29.01 -21.03 3.72
CA SER A 255 29.29 -22.28 2.98
C SER A 255 28.97 -22.14 1.48
N ILE A 256 29.68 -21.26 0.78
CA ILE A 256 30.07 -21.63 -0.57
C ILE A 256 31.53 -22.07 -0.43
N GLU A 257 31.75 -23.33 -0.10
CA GLU A 257 33.01 -23.98 -0.42
C GLU A 257 33.18 -23.89 -1.94
N ILE A 258 33.99 -22.93 -2.38
CA ILE A 258 34.50 -22.90 -3.73
C ILE A 258 35.37 -24.14 -3.84
N ALA A 259 34.82 -25.25 -4.37
CA ALA A 259 35.57 -26.42 -4.76
C ALA A 259 36.61 -25.94 -5.79
N SER A 260 37.87 -26.02 -5.37
CA SER A 260 39.05 -25.73 -6.16
C SER A 260 39.23 -26.75 -7.27
#